data_4ecbf75fc765e1fef1f090b5e31f30d4
#
_entry.id   4ecbf75fc765e1fef1f090b5e31f30d4
#
_cell.length_a   1.000
_cell.length_b   1.000
_cell.length_c   1.000
_cell.angle_alpha   90.00
_cell.angle_beta   90.00
_cell.angle_gamma   90.00
#
_symmetry.space_group_name_H-M   'P 1'
#
loop_
_entity.id
_entity.type
_entity.pdbx_description
1 polymer ?
#
loop_
_entity_poly.entity_id
_entity_poly.type
_entity_poly.pdbx_seq_one_letter_code
_entity_poly.pdbx_strand_id
1 'polypeptide(L)'
;MNRVIVNGSFDVLHVGHIKLLEYAATFGPVLVLIDSDRRIKELKGPTRPINRLYERITLLRALKSVDEVEVFDSDIELETLIREYSPDIMVKGSDYIGQSIIGACYCNEIKFYDRIEQYSTTKAIQDISSR
;
A
#
# COMPACT_ATOMS: atom_id res chain seq x y z
N MET A 1 10.53 -6.70 -18.12
CA MET A 1 9.68 -5.66 -17.50
C MET A 1 10.07 -5.47 -16.05
N ASN A 2 9.97 -4.25 -15.57
CA ASN A 2 10.23 -3.97 -14.17
C ASN A 2 9.18 -4.62 -13.29
N ARG A 3 9.62 -5.18 -12.17
CA ARG A 3 8.73 -5.70 -11.12
C ARG A 3 8.54 -4.58 -10.12
N VAL A 4 7.28 -4.21 -9.90
CA VAL A 4 6.93 -3.05 -9.07
C VAL A 4 6.17 -3.50 -7.83
N ILE A 5 6.51 -2.95 -6.67
CA ILE A 5 5.76 -3.21 -5.45
C ILE A 5 5.23 -1.92 -4.83
N VAL A 6 4.07 -2.06 -4.20
CA VAL A 6 3.47 -1.00 -3.36
C VAL A 6 2.97 -1.69 -2.10
N ASN A 7 3.37 -1.21 -0.93
CA ASN A 7 2.83 -1.76 0.32
C ASN A 7 2.05 -0.71 1.10
N GLY A 8 1.00 -1.14 1.76
CA GLY A 8 0.17 -0.28 2.57
C GLY A 8 -1.04 -1.03 3.10
N SER A 9 -1.86 -0.38 3.92
CA SER A 9 -3.06 -1.00 4.46
C SER A 9 -4.23 -0.96 3.47
N PHE A 10 -4.32 0.10 2.69
CA PHE A 10 -5.41 0.33 1.74
C PHE A 10 -6.79 0.17 2.38
N ASP A 11 -6.90 0.66 3.61
CA ASP A 11 -8.15 0.68 4.32
C ASP A 11 -8.97 1.88 3.84
N VAL A 12 -10.24 1.66 3.53
CA VAL A 12 -11.11 2.67 2.91
C VAL A 12 -10.47 3.22 1.62
N LEU A 13 -10.50 2.39 0.59
CA LEU A 13 -9.89 2.72 -0.70
C LEU A 13 -10.51 4.01 -1.27
N HIS A 14 -9.66 4.93 -1.73
CA HIS A 14 -10.08 6.21 -2.27
C HIS A 14 -9.26 6.60 -3.50
N VAL A 15 -9.61 7.73 -4.11
CA VAL A 15 -8.98 8.18 -5.36
C VAL A 15 -7.46 8.33 -5.23
N GLY A 16 -6.97 8.78 -4.08
CA GLY A 16 -5.53 8.89 -3.84
C GLY A 16 -4.80 7.56 -3.98
N HIS A 17 -5.40 6.49 -3.45
CA HIS A 17 -4.85 5.14 -3.61
C HIS A 17 -4.83 4.71 -5.07
N ILE A 18 -5.92 4.98 -5.79
CA ILE A 18 -6.05 4.60 -7.20
C ILE A 18 -5.00 5.33 -8.04
N LYS A 19 -4.81 6.63 -7.80
CA LYS A 19 -3.81 7.42 -8.53
C LYS A 19 -2.39 6.93 -8.28
N LEU A 20 -2.07 6.59 -7.04
CA LEU A 20 -0.75 6.04 -6.69
C LEU A 20 -0.53 4.70 -7.41
N LEU A 21 -1.53 3.83 -7.43
CA LEU A 21 -1.44 2.53 -8.08
C LEU A 21 -1.33 2.67 -9.61
N GLU A 22 -2.04 3.62 -10.19
CA GLU A 22 -1.93 3.92 -11.63
C GLU A 22 -0.51 4.39 -11.97
N TYR A 23 0.05 5.25 -11.12
CA TYR A 23 1.43 5.71 -11.28
C TYR A 23 2.40 4.53 -11.22
N ALA A 24 2.24 3.65 -10.22
CA ALA A 24 3.08 2.45 -10.09
C ALA A 24 2.98 1.57 -11.34
N ALA A 25 1.79 1.40 -11.89
CA ALA A 25 1.56 0.55 -13.07
C ALA A 25 2.25 1.08 -14.32
N THR A 26 2.60 2.36 -14.36
CA THR A 26 3.35 2.92 -15.52
C THR A 26 4.76 2.33 -15.63
N PHE A 27 5.29 1.73 -14.57
CA PHE A 27 6.64 1.17 -14.56
C PHE A 27 6.69 -0.33 -14.87
N GLY A 28 5.58 -1.03 -14.67
CA GLY A 28 5.51 -2.49 -14.89
C GLY A 28 4.41 -3.14 -14.05
N PRO A 29 4.36 -4.49 -14.03
CA PRO A 29 3.38 -5.21 -13.23
C PRO A 29 3.50 -4.87 -11.75
N VAL A 30 2.37 -4.68 -11.07
CA VAL A 30 2.31 -4.23 -9.68
C VAL A 30 1.87 -5.35 -8.74
N LEU A 31 2.71 -5.64 -7.76
CA LEU A 31 2.35 -6.45 -6.60
C LEU A 31 2.03 -5.50 -5.44
N VAL A 32 0.84 -5.65 -4.87
CA VAL A 32 0.45 -4.88 -3.68
C VAL A 32 0.60 -5.78 -2.46
N LEU A 33 1.34 -5.32 -1.45
CA LEU A 33 1.51 -6.00 -0.18
C LEU A 33 0.68 -5.26 0.87
N ILE A 34 -0.26 -5.95 1.52
CA ILE A 34 -1.17 -5.31 2.47
C ILE A 34 -1.06 -5.91 3.87
N ASP A 35 -1.26 -5.05 4.86
CA ASP A 35 -1.25 -5.43 6.27
C ASP A 35 -2.46 -6.34 6.59
N SER A 36 -2.23 -7.34 7.44
CA SER A 36 -3.31 -8.14 8.02
C SER A 36 -4.19 -7.26 8.91
N ASP A 37 -5.41 -7.74 9.22
CA ASP A 37 -6.31 -7.03 10.13
C ASP A 37 -5.67 -6.88 11.53
N ARG A 38 -5.02 -7.92 12.01
CA ARG A 38 -4.33 -7.90 13.32
C ARG A 38 -3.27 -6.80 13.36
N ARG A 39 -2.44 -6.71 12.33
CA ARG A 39 -1.36 -5.72 12.27
C ARG A 39 -1.91 -4.30 12.22
N ILE A 40 -2.99 -4.07 11.48
CA ILE A 40 -3.60 -2.74 11.42
C ILE A 40 -4.11 -2.33 12.80
N LYS A 41 -4.76 -3.25 13.53
CA LYS A 41 -5.23 -2.98 14.89
C LYS A 41 -4.06 -2.64 15.81
N GLU A 42 -2.96 -3.36 15.70
CA GLU A 42 -1.77 -3.12 16.50
C GLU A 42 -1.17 -1.74 16.26
N LEU A 43 -1.12 -1.31 14.99
CA LEU A 43 -0.49 -0.04 14.61
C LEU A 43 -1.41 1.16 14.70
N LYS A 44 -2.70 0.99 14.45
CA LYS A 44 -3.66 2.10 14.29
C LYS A 44 -4.79 2.12 15.31
N GLY A 45 -4.88 1.09 16.16
CA GLY A 45 -5.87 1.02 17.22
C GLY A 45 -7.03 0.08 16.94
N PRO A 46 -7.88 -0.15 17.99
CA PRO A 46 -8.90 -1.22 17.94
C PRO A 46 -10.08 -0.97 17.00
N THR A 47 -10.26 0.28 16.54
CA THR A 47 -11.35 0.61 15.62
C THR A 47 -10.98 0.40 14.15
N ARG A 48 -9.74 -0.02 13.88
CA ARG A 48 -9.21 -0.22 12.53
C ARG A 48 -8.88 -1.69 12.31
N PRO A 49 -8.97 -2.25 11.08
CA PRO A 49 -9.40 -1.54 9.86
C PRO A 49 -10.93 -1.36 9.81
N ILE A 50 -11.36 -0.44 8.99
CA ILE A 50 -12.79 -0.28 8.64
C ILE A 50 -13.19 -1.39 7.68
N ASN A 51 -12.38 -1.62 6.64
CA ASN A 51 -12.59 -2.72 5.71
C ASN A 51 -11.72 -3.90 6.11
N ARG A 52 -12.35 -5.07 6.28
CA ARG A 52 -11.65 -6.31 6.62
C ARG A 52 -10.75 -6.75 5.47
N LEU A 53 -9.79 -7.61 5.77
CA LEU A 53 -8.83 -8.10 4.79
C LEU A 53 -9.50 -8.60 3.51
N TYR A 54 -10.55 -9.40 3.63
CA TYR A 54 -11.29 -9.91 2.48
C TYR A 54 -11.79 -8.78 1.58
N GLU A 55 -12.36 -7.73 2.18
CA GLU A 55 -12.87 -6.59 1.44
C GLU A 55 -11.75 -5.82 0.74
N ARG A 56 -10.66 -5.60 1.44
CA ARG A 56 -9.50 -4.87 0.90
C ARG A 56 -8.88 -5.62 -0.28
N ILE A 57 -8.71 -6.93 -0.16
CA ILE A 57 -8.19 -7.77 -1.24
C ILE A 57 -9.13 -7.72 -2.46
N THR A 58 -10.43 -7.88 -2.23
CA THR A 58 -11.42 -7.88 -3.30
C THR A 58 -11.39 -6.58 -4.09
N LEU A 59 -11.37 -5.45 -3.38
CA LEU A 59 -11.34 -4.13 -4.02
C LEU A 59 -10.05 -3.93 -4.82
N LEU A 60 -8.91 -4.28 -4.24
CA LEU A 60 -7.62 -4.12 -4.92
C LEU A 60 -7.52 -4.98 -6.17
N ARG A 61 -7.96 -6.23 -6.09
CA ARG A 61 -7.93 -7.15 -7.23
C ARG A 61 -8.82 -6.71 -8.39
N ALA A 62 -9.82 -5.88 -8.12
CA ALA A 62 -10.71 -5.35 -9.15
C ALA A 62 -10.09 -4.19 -9.94
N LEU A 63 -8.98 -3.63 -9.48
CA LEU A 63 -8.33 -2.49 -10.13
C LEU A 63 -7.41 -2.96 -11.26
N LYS A 64 -7.50 -2.29 -12.40
CA LYS A 64 -6.66 -2.61 -13.56
C LYS A 64 -5.18 -2.46 -13.27
N SER A 65 -4.82 -1.55 -12.39
CA SER A 65 -3.42 -1.26 -12.04
C SER A 65 -2.77 -2.33 -11.17
N VAL A 66 -3.56 -3.22 -10.59
CA VAL A 66 -3.07 -4.22 -9.64
C VAL A 66 -3.01 -5.59 -10.30
N ASP A 67 -1.85 -6.22 -10.28
CA ASP A 67 -1.67 -7.56 -10.87
C ASP A 67 -1.78 -8.65 -9.81
N GLU A 68 -1.22 -8.42 -8.62
CA GLU A 68 -1.25 -9.40 -7.54
C GLU A 68 -1.37 -8.69 -6.19
N VAL A 69 -1.95 -9.38 -5.20
CA VAL A 69 -2.06 -8.90 -3.83
C VAL A 69 -1.58 -10.00 -2.89
N GLU A 70 -0.70 -9.66 -1.95
CA GLU A 70 -0.25 -10.55 -0.89
C GLU A 70 -0.35 -9.86 0.46
N VAL A 71 -0.43 -10.65 1.53
CA VAL A 71 -0.66 -10.17 2.90
C VAL A 71 0.56 -10.41 3.76
N PHE A 72 0.89 -9.45 4.63
CA PHE A 72 1.92 -9.61 5.65
C PHE A 72 1.36 -9.24 7.02
N ASP A 73 1.91 -9.88 8.07
CA ASP A 73 1.44 -9.72 9.45
C ASP A 73 2.48 -9.09 10.37
N SER A 74 3.70 -8.90 9.88
CA SER A 74 4.81 -8.33 10.67
C SER A 74 5.83 -7.65 9.76
N ASP A 75 6.71 -6.85 10.37
CA ASP A 75 7.82 -6.20 9.65
C ASP A 75 8.75 -7.25 9.01
N ILE A 76 8.99 -8.34 9.73
CA ILE A 76 9.86 -9.42 9.24
C ILE A 76 9.25 -10.10 8.03
N GLU A 77 7.95 -10.37 8.06
CA GLU A 77 7.25 -10.94 6.89
C GLU A 77 7.30 -10.01 5.69
N LEU A 78 7.05 -8.72 5.90
CA LEU A 78 7.11 -7.72 4.84
C LEU A 78 8.48 -7.70 4.20
N GLU A 79 9.53 -7.62 5.03
CA GLU A 79 10.91 -7.61 4.54
C GLU A 79 11.24 -8.88 3.75
N THR A 80 10.80 -10.03 4.25
CA THR A 80 11.02 -11.32 3.57
C THR A 80 10.35 -11.37 2.22
N LEU A 81 9.09 -10.94 2.14
CA LEU A 81 8.35 -10.90 0.87
C LEU A 81 9.03 -9.98 -0.15
N ILE A 82 9.46 -8.81 0.29
CA ILE A 82 10.15 -7.85 -0.60
C ILE A 82 11.47 -8.44 -1.09
N ARG A 83 12.26 -8.99 -0.19
CA ARG A 83 13.55 -9.59 -0.53
C ARG A 83 13.37 -10.72 -1.55
N GLU A 84 12.43 -11.63 -1.32
CA GLU A 84 12.17 -12.76 -2.21
C GLU A 84 11.62 -12.34 -3.55
N TYR A 85 10.77 -11.31 -3.55
CA TYR A 85 10.22 -10.77 -4.80
C TYR A 85 11.31 -10.08 -5.63
N SER A 86 12.27 -9.47 -4.96
CA SER A 86 13.37 -8.74 -5.60
C SER A 86 12.86 -7.70 -6.61
N PRO A 87 12.09 -6.71 -6.15
CA PRO A 87 11.49 -5.74 -7.05
C PRO A 87 12.53 -4.80 -7.64
N ASP A 88 12.26 -4.34 -8.85
CA ASP A 88 13.06 -3.29 -9.47
C ASP A 88 12.68 -1.94 -8.86
N ILE A 89 11.39 -1.70 -8.66
CA ILE A 89 10.87 -0.42 -8.21
C ILE A 89 9.90 -0.62 -7.04
N MET A 90 10.07 0.20 -6.00
CA MET A 90 9.09 0.37 -4.94
C MET A 90 8.49 1.75 -5.09
N VAL A 91 7.16 1.85 -5.03
CA VAL A 91 6.46 3.14 -5.07
C VAL A 91 5.91 3.47 -3.68
N LYS A 92 6.18 4.68 -3.22
CA LYS A 92 5.71 5.22 -1.93
C LYS A 92 5.12 6.60 -2.12
N GLY A 93 4.29 7.03 -1.17
CA GLY A 93 3.86 8.42 -1.13
C GLY A 93 5.04 9.34 -0.80
N SER A 94 4.97 10.59 -1.25
CA SER A 94 6.06 11.57 -1.04
C SER A 94 6.33 11.88 0.44
N ASP A 95 5.37 11.62 1.32
CA ASP A 95 5.54 11.78 2.76
C ASP A 95 6.60 10.84 3.37
N TYR A 96 7.01 9.83 2.62
CA TYR A 96 8.08 8.90 3.05
C TYR A 96 9.48 9.35 2.65
N ILE A 97 9.63 10.44 1.91
CA ILE A 97 10.96 10.95 1.53
C ILE A 97 11.76 11.28 2.80
N GLY A 98 12.97 10.72 2.88
CA GLY A 98 13.85 10.91 4.03
C GLY A 98 13.56 10.03 5.21
N GLN A 99 12.54 9.17 5.14
CA GLN A 99 12.22 8.22 6.20
C GLN A 99 12.82 6.85 5.90
N SER A 100 13.02 6.06 6.96
CA SER A 100 13.43 4.66 6.81
C SER A 100 12.25 3.85 6.29
N ILE A 101 12.48 3.07 5.24
CA ILE A 101 11.44 2.28 4.58
C ILE A 101 11.84 0.81 4.61
N ILE A 102 10.95 -0.04 5.16
CA ILE A 102 11.20 -1.48 5.23
C ILE A 102 11.35 -2.05 3.83
N GLY A 103 12.44 -2.79 3.61
CA GLY A 103 12.68 -3.48 2.35
C GLY A 103 13.25 -2.63 1.23
N ALA A 104 13.44 -1.33 1.46
CA ALA A 104 13.96 -0.42 0.44
C ALA A 104 15.31 -0.88 -0.12
N CYS A 105 16.16 -1.47 0.73
CA CYS A 105 17.49 -1.94 0.32
C CYS A 105 17.45 -3.10 -0.67
N TYR A 106 16.31 -3.77 -0.82
CA TYR A 106 16.15 -4.87 -1.77
C TYR A 106 15.58 -4.43 -3.11
N CYS A 107 15.31 -3.13 -3.26
CA CYS A 107 14.78 -2.55 -4.49
C CYS A 107 15.88 -1.77 -5.20
N ASN A 108 15.87 -1.78 -6.53
CA ASN A 108 16.84 -1.02 -7.30
C ASN A 108 16.57 0.48 -7.22
N GLU A 109 15.29 0.84 -7.13
CA GLU A 109 14.88 2.25 -7.11
C GLU A 109 13.61 2.42 -6.30
N ILE A 110 13.48 3.58 -5.64
CA ILE A 110 12.23 3.98 -4.97
C ILE A 110 11.71 5.20 -5.69
N LYS A 111 10.46 5.12 -6.15
CA LYS A 111 9.75 6.24 -6.76
C LYS A 111 8.77 6.81 -5.75
N PHE A 112 8.72 8.12 -5.62
CA PHE A 112 7.80 8.79 -4.72
C PHE A 112 6.70 9.48 -5.52
N TYR A 113 5.45 9.27 -5.11
CA TYR A 113 4.29 9.86 -5.74
C TYR A 113 3.73 10.96 -4.85
N ASP A 114 3.47 12.15 -5.40
CA ASP A 114 2.91 13.27 -4.65
C ASP A 114 1.47 12.97 -4.25
N ARG A 115 1.27 12.89 -2.94
CA ARG A 115 -0.02 12.53 -2.36
C ARG A 115 -1.00 13.69 -2.47
N ILE A 116 -2.23 13.37 -2.92
CA ILE A 116 -3.34 14.33 -2.87
C ILE A 116 -3.91 14.27 -1.46
N GLU A 117 -3.62 15.26 -0.64
CA GLU A 117 -3.88 15.25 0.79
C GLU A 117 -5.34 15.05 1.15
N GLN A 118 -6.24 15.66 0.41
CA GLN A 118 -7.68 15.52 0.67
C GLN A 118 -8.23 14.11 0.44
N TYR A 119 -7.46 13.22 -0.13
CA TYR A 119 -7.85 11.84 -0.37
C TYR A 119 -7.14 10.85 0.55
N SER A 120 -6.59 11.30 1.69
CA SER A 120 -5.98 10.38 2.64
C SER A 120 -7.06 9.50 3.30
N THR A 121 -6.68 8.26 3.71
CA THR A 121 -7.60 7.34 4.38
C THR A 121 -8.18 7.95 5.67
N THR A 122 -7.34 8.59 6.46
CA THR A 122 -7.77 9.23 7.71
C THR A 122 -8.81 10.30 7.44
N LYS A 123 -8.58 11.14 6.42
CA LYS A 123 -9.54 12.18 6.05
C LYS A 123 -10.85 11.57 5.53
N ALA A 124 -10.80 10.52 4.74
CA ALA A 124 -11.98 9.83 4.24
C ALA A 124 -12.86 9.31 5.39
N ILE A 125 -12.24 8.72 6.41
CA ILE A 125 -12.96 8.22 7.59
C ILE A 125 -13.56 9.38 8.38
N GLN A 126 -12.83 10.47 8.56
CA GLN A 126 -13.32 11.66 9.27
C GLN A 126 -14.51 12.27 8.54
N ASP A 127 -14.44 12.40 7.23
CA ASP A 127 -15.54 12.95 6.41
C ASP A 127 -16.81 12.09 6.53
N ILE A 128 -16.66 10.78 6.53
CA ILE A 128 -17.79 9.86 6.73
C ILE A 128 -18.37 10.01 8.12
N SER A 129 -17.54 10.09 9.15
CA SER A 129 -17.98 10.18 10.55
C SER A 129 -18.65 11.51 10.89
N SER A 130 -18.34 12.58 10.17
CA SER A 130 -18.87 13.91 10.41
C SER A 130 -20.20 14.20 9.69
N ARG A 131 -20.66 13.28 8.86
CA ARG A 131 -21.92 13.42 8.12
C ARG A 131 -23.15 13.04 8.99
#